data_c14d41b2cbe2756c9d32ce8af3662992
#
_entry.id   c14d41b2cbe2756c9d32ce8af3662992
#
_cell.length_a   1.000
_cell.length_b   1.000
_cell.length_c   1.000
_cell.angle_alpha   90.00
_cell.angle_beta   90.00
_cell.angle_gamma   90.00
#
_symmetry.space_group_name_H-M   'P 1'
#
loop_
_entity.id
_entity.type
_entity.pdbx_description
1 polymer ?
#
loop_
_entity_poly.entity_id
_entity_poly.type
_entity_poly.pdbx_seq_one_letter_code
_entity_poly.pdbx_strand_id
1 'polypeptide(L)'
;MKSLVDTMHDFGYKFGIHDQYRDYYHAAPSYDENYACRLPDGTIPGHSYWAGGPQSYLCATQAPFYVKRNFAELKKNGIRLDGAYLDVFTCNEGDECANPEHVMTRRDCYMYRGNCFSW
;
A
#
# COMPACT_ATOMS: atom_id res chain seq x y z
N MET A 1 -12.58 7.19 13.31
CA MET A 1 -11.18 6.90 13.72
C MET A 1 -10.56 8.01 14.57
N LYS A 2 -10.72 9.28 14.23
CA LYS A 2 -10.14 10.40 14.99
C LYS A 2 -10.53 10.37 16.48
N SER A 3 -11.80 10.13 16.77
CA SER A 3 -12.31 10.02 18.13
C SER A 3 -11.62 8.94 18.95
N LEU A 4 -11.38 7.77 18.34
CA LEU A 4 -10.64 6.67 18.98
C LEU A 4 -9.19 7.06 19.24
N VAL A 5 -8.51 7.68 18.26
CA VAL A 5 -7.12 8.11 18.40
C VAL A 5 -6.97 9.14 19.51
N ASP A 6 -7.85 10.15 19.55
CA ASP A 6 -7.84 11.20 20.57
C ASP A 6 -8.07 10.60 21.97
N THR A 7 -9.01 9.68 22.11
CA THR A 7 -9.28 8.99 23.38
C THR A 7 -8.05 8.20 23.84
N MET A 8 -7.39 7.48 22.96
CA MET A 8 -6.18 6.72 23.29
C MET A 8 -5.04 7.63 23.74
N HIS A 9 -4.84 8.76 23.05
CA HIS A 9 -3.83 9.74 23.45
C HIS A 9 -4.15 10.39 24.79
N ASP A 10 -5.42 10.65 25.08
CA ASP A 10 -5.85 11.21 26.39
C ASP A 10 -5.53 10.25 27.54
N PHE A 11 -5.56 8.95 27.31
CA PHE A 11 -5.13 7.95 28.29
C PHE A 11 -3.61 7.73 28.31
N GLY A 12 -2.84 8.45 27.51
CA GLY A 12 -1.38 8.30 27.43
C GLY A 12 -0.90 7.12 26.60
N TYR A 13 -1.78 6.49 25.83
CA TYR A 13 -1.40 5.40 24.92
C TYR A 13 -0.93 5.95 23.59
N LYS A 14 -0.07 5.19 22.94
CA LYS A 14 0.29 5.40 21.53
C LYS A 14 -0.74 4.75 20.63
N PHE A 15 -0.87 5.27 19.43
CA PHE A 15 -1.80 4.73 18.43
C PHE A 15 -1.11 4.57 17.08
N GLY A 16 -1.27 3.40 16.47
CA GLY A 16 -0.76 3.10 15.15
C GLY A 16 -1.83 2.44 14.29
N ILE A 17 -1.58 2.36 13.00
CA ILE A 17 -2.45 1.67 12.05
C ILE A 17 -1.76 0.44 11.49
N HIS A 18 -2.58 -0.53 11.06
CA HIS A 18 -2.16 -1.68 10.27
C HIS A 18 -2.57 -1.40 8.83
N ASP A 19 -1.61 -1.37 7.91
CA ASP A 19 -1.82 -0.98 6.53
C ASP A 19 -1.06 -1.91 5.59
N GLN A 20 -1.38 -1.89 4.31
CA GLN A 20 -0.65 -2.65 3.30
C GLN A 20 -0.83 -1.99 1.92
N TYR A 21 0.16 -2.20 1.03
CA TYR A 21 0.22 -1.59 -0.29
C TYR A 21 0.64 -2.60 -1.37
N ARG A 22 0.25 -3.86 -1.21
CA ARG A 22 0.52 -4.92 -2.19
C ARG A 22 -0.75 -5.50 -2.78
N ASP A 23 -1.71 -5.87 -1.93
CA ASP A 23 -2.99 -6.39 -2.37
C ASP A 23 -3.85 -5.24 -2.90
N TYR A 24 -4.26 -5.35 -4.16
CA TYR A 24 -4.90 -4.25 -4.86
C TYR A 24 -6.30 -4.68 -5.29
N TYR A 25 -7.30 -4.29 -4.51
CA TYR A 25 -8.68 -4.68 -4.72
C TYR A 25 -9.31 -3.95 -5.91
N HIS A 26 -9.90 -4.70 -6.84
CA HIS A 26 -10.57 -4.15 -8.01
C HIS A 26 -11.77 -3.29 -7.64
N ALA A 27 -12.46 -3.59 -6.55
CA ALA A 27 -13.62 -2.86 -6.08
C ALA A 27 -13.29 -1.58 -5.31
N ALA A 28 -12.02 -1.33 -4.98
CA ALA A 28 -11.64 -0.14 -4.24
C ALA A 28 -11.81 1.12 -5.10
N PRO A 29 -12.32 2.25 -4.54
CA PRO A 29 -12.46 3.50 -5.28
C PRO A 29 -11.15 4.03 -5.84
N SER A 30 -10.02 3.69 -5.20
CA SER A 30 -8.68 4.10 -5.63
C SER A 30 -8.03 3.15 -6.64
N TYR A 31 -8.75 2.09 -7.06
CA TYR A 31 -8.20 1.14 -8.01
C TYR A 31 -8.04 1.79 -9.39
N ASP A 32 -6.85 1.62 -9.96
CA ASP A 32 -6.55 2.00 -11.34
C ASP A 32 -5.67 0.89 -11.93
N GLU A 33 -6.14 0.23 -12.98
CA GLU A 33 -5.43 -0.88 -13.61
C GLU A 33 -4.05 -0.48 -14.15
N ASN A 34 -3.83 0.81 -14.41
CA ASN A 34 -2.53 1.31 -14.86
C ASN A 34 -1.45 1.20 -13.78
N TYR A 35 -1.84 1.07 -12.51
CA TYR A 35 -0.91 0.95 -11.39
C TYR A 35 -0.72 -0.48 -10.91
N ALA A 36 -1.46 -1.43 -11.48
CA ALA A 36 -1.26 -2.86 -11.21
C ALA A 36 -0.02 -3.39 -11.92
N CYS A 37 0.60 -4.41 -11.33
CA CYS A 37 1.69 -5.12 -11.99
C CYS A 37 1.19 -5.83 -13.25
N ARG A 38 2.01 -5.86 -14.29
CA ARG A 38 1.74 -6.54 -15.56
C ARG A 38 2.78 -7.58 -15.87
N LEU A 39 2.34 -8.66 -16.50
CA LEU A 39 3.23 -9.67 -17.09
C LEU A 39 3.83 -9.13 -18.40
N PRO A 40 4.89 -9.78 -18.94
CA PRO A 40 5.51 -9.36 -20.20
C PRO A 40 4.57 -9.31 -21.40
N ASP A 41 3.47 -10.09 -21.38
CA ASP A 41 2.45 -10.06 -22.42
C ASP A 41 1.42 -8.91 -22.26
N GLY A 42 1.58 -8.08 -21.25
CA GLY A 42 0.72 -6.94 -20.94
C GLY A 42 -0.51 -7.26 -20.10
N THR A 43 -0.73 -8.54 -19.75
CA THR A 43 -1.86 -8.91 -18.90
C THR A 43 -1.61 -8.60 -17.43
N ILE A 44 -2.70 -8.40 -16.68
CA ILE A 44 -2.65 -8.15 -15.22
C ILE A 44 -2.93 -9.49 -14.52
N PRO A 45 -1.95 -10.08 -13.82
CA PRO A 45 -2.18 -11.33 -13.11
C PRO A 45 -3.12 -11.12 -11.93
N GLY A 46 -4.05 -12.04 -11.75
CA GLY A 46 -4.85 -12.13 -10.54
C GLY A 46 -3.98 -12.59 -9.37
N HIS A 47 -4.17 -11.98 -8.21
CA HIS A 47 -3.45 -12.37 -7.00
C HIS A 47 -4.25 -13.37 -6.18
N SER A 48 -5.38 -12.95 -5.66
CA SER A 48 -6.24 -13.80 -4.83
C SER A 48 -7.63 -13.19 -4.73
N TYR A 49 -8.48 -13.90 -3.99
CA TYR A 49 -9.81 -13.42 -3.66
C TYR A 49 -9.91 -13.39 -2.13
N TRP A 50 -10.13 -12.23 -1.57
CA TRP A 50 -10.23 -12.04 -0.13
C TRP A 50 -11.54 -11.33 0.22
N ALA A 51 -11.72 -10.92 1.47
CA ALA A 51 -12.96 -10.34 1.97
C ALA A 51 -13.47 -9.14 1.14
N GLY A 52 -12.56 -8.37 0.54
CA GLY A 52 -12.90 -7.23 -0.32
C GLY A 52 -13.14 -7.57 -1.79
N GLY A 53 -13.05 -8.84 -2.18
CA GLY A 53 -13.23 -9.30 -3.56
C GLY A 53 -11.94 -9.67 -4.27
N PRO A 54 -11.93 -9.69 -5.61
CA PRO A 54 -10.74 -10.04 -6.39
C PRO A 54 -9.65 -8.99 -6.26
N GLN A 55 -8.39 -9.45 -6.27
CA GLN A 55 -7.21 -8.61 -6.11
C GLN A 55 -6.26 -8.77 -7.29
N SER A 56 -5.49 -7.71 -7.56
CA SER A 56 -4.26 -7.74 -8.33
C SER A 56 -3.09 -7.37 -7.41
N TYR A 57 -1.89 -7.28 -7.97
CA TYR A 57 -0.73 -6.75 -7.26
C TYR A 57 -0.56 -5.26 -7.58
N LEU A 58 -0.55 -4.42 -6.57
CA LEU A 58 -0.14 -3.02 -6.76
C LEU A 58 1.36 -3.01 -7.10
N CYS A 59 1.74 -2.33 -8.18
CA CYS A 59 3.15 -2.17 -8.50
C CYS A 59 3.84 -1.35 -7.38
N ALA A 60 4.93 -1.88 -6.83
CA ALA A 60 5.62 -1.23 -5.73
C ALA A 60 6.15 0.16 -6.10
N THR A 61 6.40 0.43 -7.40
CA THR A 61 6.76 1.77 -7.88
C THR A 61 5.69 2.82 -7.56
N GLN A 62 4.44 2.39 -7.41
CA GLN A 62 3.30 3.25 -7.12
C GLN A 62 2.94 3.29 -5.62
N ALA A 63 3.44 2.33 -4.84
CA ALA A 63 3.14 2.24 -3.41
C ALA A 63 3.51 3.53 -2.64
N PRO A 64 4.67 4.18 -2.85
CA PRO A 64 4.99 5.42 -2.15
C PRO A 64 3.97 6.54 -2.38
N PHE A 65 3.36 6.62 -3.54
CA PHE A 65 2.31 7.62 -3.84
C PHE A 65 1.05 7.35 -3.02
N TYR A 66 0.66 6.09 -2.89
CA TYR A 66 -0.49 5.70 -2.06
C TYR A 66 -0.23 5.96 -0.58
N VAL A 67 0.97 5.63 -0.09
CA VAL A 67 1.39 5.92 1.30
C VAL A 67 1.27 7.42 1.55
N LYS A 68 1.88 8.24 0.70
CA LYS A 68 1.87 9.69 0.82
C LYS A 68 0.45 10.24 0.84
N ARG A 69 -0.40 9.78 -0.08
CA ARG A 69 -1.80 10.20 -0.17
C ARG A 69 -2.56 9.84 1.11
N ASN A 70 -2.44 8.60 1.57
CA ASN A 70 -3.18 8.10 2.72
C ASN A 70 -2.77 8.82 4.00
N PHE A 71 -1.47 9.01 4.24
CA PHE A 71 -0.99 9.72 5.42
C PHE A 71 -1.33 11.21 5.38
N ALA A 72 -1.31 11.83 4.19
CA ALA A 72 -1.76 13.22 4.03
C ALA A 72 -3.24 13.36 4.38
N GLU A 73 -4.07 12.40 3.99
CA GLU A 73 -5.50 12.41 4.30
C GLU A 73 -5.76 12.23 5.80
N LEU A 74 -5.03 11.33 6.45
CA LEU A 74 -5.10 11.16 7.89
C LEU A 74 -4.72 12.44 8.63
N LYS A 75 -3.63 13.08 8.22
CA LYS A 75 -3.17 14.35 8.80
C LYS A 75 -4.19 15.47 8.61
N LYS A 76 -4.79 15.56 7.41
CA LYS A 76 -5.83 16.53 7.08
C LYS A 76 -7.04 16.39 8.01
N ASN A 77 -7.40 15.15 8.38
CA ASN A 77 -8.48 14.85 9.31
C ASN A 77 -8.09 14.99 10.79
N GLY A 78 -6.89 15.47 11.08
CA GLY A 78 -6.42 15.70 12.44
C GLY A 78 -6.05 14.43 13.18
N ILE A 79 -5.76 13.34 12.48
CA ILE A 79 -5.36 12.07 13.09
C ILE A 79 -3.86 12.04 13.22
N ARG A 80 -3.38 11.95 14.47
CA ARG A 80 -1.96 11.81 14.77
C ARG A 80 -1.64 10.34 15.03
N LEU A 81 -0.72 9.78 14.24
CA LEU A 81 -0.24 8.41 14.39
C LEU A 81 1.14 8.40 15.05
N ASP A 82 1.34 7.45 15.95
CA ASP A 82 2.65 7.20 16.58
C ASP A 82 3.44 6.13 15.80
N GLY A 83 2.78 5.38 14.94
CA GLY A 83 3.41 4.38 14.10
C GLY A 83 2.45 3.76 13.10
N ALA A 84 3.00 2.94 12.21
CA ALA A 84 2.23 2.15 11.25
C ALA A 84 2.90 0.79 11.05
N TYR A 85 2.08 -0.24 10.90
CA TYR A 85 2.52 -1.57 10.55
C TYR A 85 2.22 -1.79 9.06
N LEU A 86 3.25 -2.03 8.26
CA LEU A 86 3.10 -2.31 6.83
C LEU A 86 3.14 -3.83 6.62
N ASP A 87 1.97 -4.40 6.41
CA ASP A 87 1.83 -5.84 6.19
C ASP A 87 2.23 -6.23 4.76
N VAL A 88 2.60 -7.48 4.58
CA VAL A 88 2.97 -8.13 3.31
C VAL A 88 4.09 -7.43 2.51
N PHE A 89 4.93 -6.66 3.17
CA PHE A 89 6.06 -5.96 2.52
C PHE A 89 7.40 -6.65 2.71
N THR A 90 7.61 -7.34 3.81
CA THR A 90 8.90 -7.94 4.14
C THR A 90 8.87 -9.47 4.18
N CYS A 91 7.69 -10.07 4.20
CA CYS A 91 7.51 -11.51 4.27
C CYS A 91 7.37 -12.20 2.91
N ASN A 92 7.29 -11.45 1.83
CA ASN A 92 7.07 -11.95 0.47
C ASN A 92 8.27 -11.69 -0.43
N GLU A 93 8.43 -12.52 -1.45
CA GLU A 93 9.37 -12.26 -2.52
C GLU A 93 9.00 -10.95 -3.23
N GLY A 94 9.98 -10.34 -3.88
CA GLY A 94 9.76 -9.15 -4.69
C GLY A 94 8.90 -9.48 -5.92
N ASP A 95 7.98 -8.59 -6.23
CA ASP A 95 7.16 -8.66 -7.43
C ASP A 95 7.89 -8.04 -8.62
N GLU A 96 7.51 -8.44 -9.83
CA GLU A 96 8.01 -7.86 -11.09
C GLU A 96 6.86 -7.19 -11.82
N CYS A 97 7.16 -6.16 -12.60
CA CYS A 97 6.18 -5.47 -13.43
C CYS A 97 6.77 -5.14 -14.79
N ALA A 98 6.06 -5.49 -15.85
CA ALA A 98 6.46 -5.24 -17.23
C ALA A 98 5.75 -4.04 -17.86
N ASN A 99 4.97 -3.26 -17.10
CA ASN A 99 4.33 -2.06 -17.62
C ASN A 99 5.39 -1.04 -18.05
N PRO A 100 5.40 -0.58 -19.34
CA PRO A 100 6.42 0.34 -19.83
C PRO A 100 6.50 1.67 -19.06
N GLU A 101 5.40 2.10 -18.43
CA GLU A 101 5.34 3.35 -17.68
C GLU A 101 5.99 3.24 -16.29
N HIS A 102 6.09 2.01 -15.74
CA HIS A 102 6.69 1.77 -14.43
C HIS A 102 7.27 0.36 -14.35
N VAL A 103 8.21 0.05 -15.23
CA VAL A 103 8.94 -1.23 -15.22
C VAL A 103 9.60 -1.43 -13.85
N MET A 104 9.47 -2.63 -13.30
CA MET A 104 10.00 -2.96 -11.99
C MET A 104 10.60 -4.36 -11.99
N THR A 105 11.86 -4.48 -11.59
CA THR A 105 12.52 -5.74 -11.25
C THR A 105 12.22 -6.10 -9.80
N ARG A 106 12.56 -7.33 -9.37
CA ARG A 106 12.44 -7.72 -7.96
C ARG A 106 13.29 -6.83 -7.05
N ARG A 107 14.48 -6.45 -7.49
CA ARG A 107 15.34 -5.52 -6.75
C ARG A 107 14.69 -4.16 -6.60
N ASP A 108 14.10 -3.64 -7.66
CA ASP A 108 13.36 -2.37 -7.64
C ASP A 108 12.18 -2.45 -6.68
N CYS A 109 11.48 -3.58 -6.65
CA CYS A 109 10.37 -3.80 -5.73
C CYS A 109 10.79 -3.61 -4.28
N TYR A 110 11.89 -4.24 -3.87
CA TYR A 110 12.41 -4.08 -2.51
C TYR A 110 12.82 -2.65 -2.21
N MET A 111 13.42 -1.96 -3.16
CA MET A 111 13.80 -0.55 -3.02
C MET A 111 12.58 0.35 -2.80
N TYR A 112 11.55 0.20 -3.60
CA TYR A 112 10.32 1.01 -3.48
C TYR A 112 9.55 0.68 -2.21
N ARG A 113 9.50 -0.58 -1.79
CA ARG A 113 8.94 -0.96 -0.49
C ARG A 113 9.70 -0.30 0.65
N GLY A 114 11.03 -0.29 0.58
CA GLY A 114 11.88 0.40 1.55
C GLY A 114 11.56 1.89 1.64
N ASN A 115 11.29 2.54 0.52
CA ASN A 115 10.93 3.96 0.49
C ASN A 115 9.62 4.24 1.23
N CYS A 116 8.70 3.29 1.30
CA CYS A 116 7.46 3.44 2.07
C CYS A 116 7.73 3.55 3.57
N PHE A 117 8.77 2.88 4.07
CA PHE A 117 9.13 2.92 5.49
C PHE A 117 9.83 4.23 5.89
N SER A 118 10.45 4.93 4.96
CA SER A 118 11.21 6.15 5.24
C SER A 118 10.37 7.42 5.12
N TRP A 119 9.11 7.28 4.88
CA TRP A 119 8.20 8.41 4.67
C TRP A 119 7.70 9.05 5.96
#